data_628ea8a6e5f460975f08cd9e634e9894
#
_entry.id   628ea8a6e5f460975f08cd9e634e9894
#
_cell.length_a   1.000
_cell.length_b   1.000
_cell.length_c   1.000
_cell.angle_alpha   90.00
_cell.angle_beta   90.00
_cell.angle_gamma   90.00
#
_symmetry.space_group_name_H-M   'P 1'
#
loop_
_entity.id
_entity.type
_entity.pdbx_description
1 polymer ?
#
loop_
_entity_poly.entity_id
_entity_poly.type
_entity_poly.pdbx_seq_one_letter_code
_entity_poly.pdbx_strand_id
1 'polypeptide(L)'
;MLDPMSRTPLPLVILVAVLGTAARTRENPSAPASASPFSSESSPWAETTLRSLSLEEKIGQLFMIRMRVERLSDSSPEYLRLRDSISRYHVGSLAMSVPADGHFARGNDRYRTVALINSLQQESHLPLLIAGDFERGVLPARLFGTTVFPHAMAFGAAGSLLNAEEFGRITAQESRALGVHWNLFPVADVNSNPANPIIGTRAFGQNPMQVGDLVAAYIRGARANGMLTTAKHFPGHGNTATDTHLAVANVTENWEQLNTIDLPPFRKAIAAGVDAVMTAHVHVPALDPDPAHIATTSPRIITGLLKNQFGFQGLVVTDAMDMAGVSSRYAANPGRAVVDAFKAGNDVLTMPANLDASFRAMLDAVRSGEISEARLDASVLKILQAKAALDLENNRLVDVTAIPRLVGSPENVAEGQRISDQAVTLVRENGRLLPLKAQNVENKYVVLYQREKSAPATVLVILCDRLRNEDGHVLEAQVRQRSPETEVIYVDPRVAAARSSEVLADVDHAREVVVAVYVVPSAARTRTVARGQRNAASLPNATA
;
A
#
# COMPACT_ATOMS: atom_id res chain seq x y z
N MET A 1 -90.30 -0.47 21.27
CA MET A 1 -89.31 0.07 22.16
C MET A 1 -88.35 -1.06 22.47
N LEU A 2 -87.30 -1.18 21.71
CA LEU A 2 -86.25 -2.20 21.89
C LEU A 2 -84.91 -1.48 21.81
N ASP A 3 -84.16 -1.61 22.87
CA ASP A 3 -82.87 -1.07 23.16
C ASP A 3 -81.80 -1.71 22.27
N PRO A 4 -80.88 -0.95 21.63
CA PRO A 4 -79.82 -1.56 20.85
C PRO A 4 -78.62 -1.90 21.73
N MET A 5 -78.28 -3.17 21.75
CA MET A 5 -77.13 -3.77 22.45
C MET A 5 -75.77 -3.17 22.03
N SER A 6 -75.00 -2.76 23.02
CA SER A 6 -73.62 -2.38 22.95
C SER A 6 -72.75 -3.55 22.49
N ARG A 7 -72.06 -3.39 21.39
CA ARG A 7 -70.95 -4.29 20.96
C ARG A 7 -69.61 -3.70 21.37
N THR A 8 -68.98 -4.29 22.35
CA THR A 8 -67.57 -4.10 22.68
C THR A 8 -66.71 -4.75 21.60
N PRO A 9 -65.70 -4.08 21.07
CA PRO A 9 -64.75 -4.73 20.15
C PRO A 9 -63.75 -5.58 20.94
N LEU A 10 -63.58 -6.84 20.51
CA LEU A 10 -62.50 -7.70 20.97
C LEU A 10 -61.12 -7.13 20.56
N PRO A 11 -60.11 -7.21 21.41
CA PRO A 11 -58.77 -6.82 21.04
C PRO A 11 -58.17 -7.87 20.07
N LEU A 12 -57.74 -7.39 18.90
CA LEU A 12 -57.00 -8.16 17.93
C LEU A 12 -55.59 -8.38 18.48
N VAL A 13 -55.29 -9.57 18.95
CA VAL A 13 -53.93 -9.98 19.31
C VAL A 13 -53.19 -10.34 18.02
N ILE A 14 -52.36 -9.43 17.55
CA ILE A 14 -51.39 -9.72 16.46
C ILE A 14 -50.22 -10.47 17.08
N LEU A 15 -50.17 -11.78 16.86
CA LEU A 15 -49.01 -12.61 17.17
C LEU A 15 -47.93 -12.34 16.11
N VAL A 16 -46.98 -11.48 16.41
CA VAL A 16 -45.79 -11.32 15.58
C VAL A 16 -44.88 -12.50 15.89
N ALA A 17 -44.90 -13.51 15.04
CA ALA A 17 -43.88 -14.54 15.03
C ALA A 17 -42.60 -13.94 14.52
N VAL A 18 -41.68 -13.59 15.44
CA VAL A 18 -40.28 -13.29 15.11
C VAL A 18 -39.65 -14.61 14.70
N LEU A 19 -39.66 -14.90 13.41
CA LEU A 19 -38.76 -15.89 12.82
C LEU A 19 -37.34 -15.37 12.98
N GLY A 20 -36.69 -15.78 14.07
CA GLY A 20 -35.26 -15.63 14.23
C GLY A 20 -34.58 -16.41 13.12
N THR A 21 -34.19 -15.72 12.07
CA THR A 21 -33.16 -16.22 11.15
C THR A 21 -31.88 -16.30 11.96
N ALA A 22 -31.57 -17.49 12.49
CA ALA A 22 -30.27 -17.81 12.97
C ALA A 22 -29.31 -17.53 11.80
N ALA A 23 -28.55 -16.45 11.90
CA ALA A 23 -27.40 -16.22 11.05
C ALA A 23 -26.51 -17.44 11.26
N ARG A 24 -26.60 -18.43 10.36
CA ARG A 24 -25.56 -19.44 10.23
C ARG A 24 -24.30 -18.67 9.87
N THR A 25 -23.42 -18.50 10.85
CA THR A 25 -22.03 -18.25 10.59
C THR A 25 -21.59 -19.35 9.62
N ARG A 26 -21.45 -18.98 8.35
CA ARG A 26 -20.69 -19.80 7.42
C ARG A 26 -19.27 -19.80 7.97
N GLU A 27 -18.94 -20.83 8.73
CA GLU A 27 -17.57 -21.32 8.78
C GLU A 27 -17.27 -21.78 7.34
N ASN A 28 -16.72 -20.87 6.54
CA ASN A 28 -16.04 -21.27 5.35
C ASN A 28 -14.84 -22.08 5.86
N PRO A 29 -14.73 -23.38 5.52
CA PRO A 29 -13.49 -24.09 5.80
C PRO A 29 -12.42 -23.28 5.08
N SER A 30 -11.51 -22.66 5.84
CA SER A 30 -10.33 -22.01 5.30
C SER A 30 -9.68 -23.03 4.36
N ALA A 31 -9.61 -22.69 3.07
CA ALA A 31 -8.84 -23.49 2.14
C ALA A 31 -7.46 -23.71 2.78
N PRO A 32 -6.89 -24.91 2.72
CA PRO A 32 -5.60 -25.17 3.32
C PRO A 32 -4.64 -24.12 2.76
N ALA A 33 -3.95 -23.39 3.67
CA ALA A 33 -2.97 -22.40 3.27
C ALA A 33 -2.03 -23.08 2.28
N SER A 34 -1.94 -22.53 1.06
CA SER A 34 -1.05 -23.08 0.03
C SER A 34 0.34 -23.21 0.65
N ALA A 35 0.99 -24.37 0.46
CA ALA A 35 2.33 -24.61 0.97
C ALA A 35 3.24 -23.43 0.57
N SER A 36 4.18 -23.05 1.43
CA SER A 36 5.14 -22.01 1.08
C SER A 36 5.86 -22.41 -0.20
N PRO A 37 6.02 -21.50 -1.21
CA PRO A 37 6.79 -21.82 -2.42
C PRO A 37 8.25 -22.19 -2.12
N PHE A 38 8.70 -21.94 -0.89
CA PHE A 38 10.04 -22.22 -0.38
C PHE A 38 10.08 -23.46 0.54
N SER A 39 9.03 -24.31 0.52
CA SER A 39 9.03 -25.59 1.21
C SER A 39 10.04 -26.56 0.59
N SER A 40 10.36 -27.65 1.29
CA SER A 40 11.47 -28.57 0.99
C SER A 40 11.44 -29.29 -0.38
N GLU A 41 10.34 -29.23 -1.11
CA GLU A 41 10.23 -29.80 -2.45
C GLU A 41 10.36 -28.67 -3.49
N SER A 42 11.52 -28.60 -4.16
CA SER A 42 11.74 -27.65 -5.25
C SER A 42 10.96 -28.10 -6.49
N SER A 43 10.44 -27.10 -7.25
CA SER A 43 9.81 -27.37 -8.53
C SER A 43 10.83 -27.96 -9.52
N PRO A 44 10.53 -29.11 -10.18
CA PRO A 44 11.42 -29.65 -11.22
C PRO A 44 11.71 -28.67 -12.36
N TRP A 45 10.74 -27.79 -12.69
CA TRP A 45 10.94 -26.71 -13.64
C TRP A 45 11.98 -25.71 -13.14
N ALA A 46 11.89 -25.26 -11.88
CA ALA A 46 12.82 -24.30 -11.32
C ALA A 46 14.27 -24.83 -11.31
N GLU A 47 14.47 -26.09 -10.92
CA GLU A 47 15.81 -26.71 -10.91
C GLU A 47 16.38 -26.92 -12.32
N THR A 48 15.55 -27.38 -13.26
CA THR A 48 15.99 -27.59 -14.65
C THR A 48 16.32 -26.24 -15.30
N THR A 49 15.49 -25.24 -15.09
CA THR A 49 15.72 -23.88 -15.58
C THR A 49 17.01 -23.31 -15.01
N LEU A 50 17.22 -23.38 -13.68
CA LEU A 50 18.45 -22.89 -13.05
C LEU A 50 19.71 -23.45 -13.70
N ARG A 51 19.72 -24.76 -13.99
CA ARG A 51 20.88 -25.43 -14.63
C ARG A 51 21.12 -25.00 -16.08
N SER A 52 20.09 -24.51 -16.77
CA SER A 52 20.20 -24.06 -18.17
C SER A 52 20.59 -22.60 -18.33
N LEU A 53 20.49 -21.80 -17.26
CA LEU A 53 20.76 -20.36 -17.32
C LEU A 53 22.26 -20.06 -17.38
N SER A 54 22.65 -19.12 -18.24
CA SER A 54 23.94 -18.47 -18.23
C SER A 54 24.14 -17.63 -16.96
N LEU A 55 25.38 -17.24 -16.66
CA LEU A 55 25.71 -16.37 -15.53
C LEU A 55 24.97 -15.03 -15.63
N GLU A 56 24.90 -14.45 -16.81
CA GLU A 56 24.22 -13.21 -17.12
C GLU A 56 22.70 -13.30 -16.86
N GLU A 57 22.07 -14.38 -17.28
CA GLU A 57 20.66 -14.64 -17.03
C GLU A 57 20.38 -14.83 -15.55
N LYS A 58 21.21 -15.58 -14.83
CA LYS A 58 21.11 -15.75 -13.37
C LYS A 58 21.16 -14.41 -12.63
N ILE A 59 22.14 -13.56 -12.98
CA ILE A 59 22.30 -12.24 -12.39
C ILE A 59 21.07 -11.37 -12.69
N GLY A 60 20.57 -11.41 -13.91
CA GLY A 60 19.38 -10.66 -14.32
C GLY A 60 18.15 -10.97 -13.47
N GLN A 61 17.97 -12.26 -13.10
CA GLN A 61 16.84 -12.67 -12.27
C GLN A 61 16.80 -11.99 -10.90
N LEU A 62 17.92 -11.52 -10.38
CA LEU A 62 17.99 -10.84 -9.08
C LEU A 62 17.39 -9.43 -9.11
N PHE A 63 17.25 -8.82 -10.29
CA PHE A 63 16.80 -7.43 -10.39
C PHE A 63 15.30 -7.30 -10.55
N MET A 64 14.71 -6.43 -9.68
CA MET A 64 13.36 -5.92 -9.81
C MET A 64 13.43 -4.45 -10.22
N ILE A 65 13.04 -4.11 -11.44
CA ILE A 65 13.10 -2.75 -11.95
C ILE A 65 11.74 -2.06 -11.93
N ARG A 66 11.76 -0.73 -11.91
CA ARG A 66 10.53 0.08 -11.91
C ARG A 66 9.84 0.02 -13.27
N MET A 67 8.55 -0.31 -13.24
CA MET A 67 7.62 -0.18 -14.35
C MET A 67 6.65 0.97 -14.05
N ARG A 68 6.72 2.04 -14.84
CA ARG A 68 5.76 3.12 -14.78
C ARG A 68 4.56 2.78 -15.65
N VAL A 69 3.38 2.76 -15.05
CA VAL A 69 2.12 2.37 -15.73
C VAL A 69 1.42 3.60 -16.33
N GLU A 70 2.18 4.55 -16.85
CA GLU A 70 1.62 5.67 -17.59
C GLU A 70 1.41 5.28 -19.06
N ARG A 71 0.55 6.01 -19.77
CA ARG A 71 0.21 5.81 -21.19
C ARG A 71 1.42 5.37 -22.02
N LEU A 72 1.72 4.07 -22.04
CA LEU A 72 2.81 3.51 -22.80
C LEU A 72 2.27 3.08 -24.17
N SER A 73 2.83 3.64 -25.22
CA SER A 73 2.75 3.06 -26.57
C SER A 73 4.01 2.23 -26.81
N ASP A 74 3.95 1.30 -27.73
CA ASP A 74 5.09 0.43 -28.10
C ASP A 74 6.32 1.21 -28.59
N SER A 75 6.14 2.48 -28.93
CA SER A 75 7.19 3.42 -29.33
C SER A 75 7.62 4.38 -28.20
N SER A 76 7.01 4.31 -27.02
CA SER A 76 7.39 5.21 -25.92
C SER A 76 8.79 4.88 -25.42
N PRO A 77 9.60 5.90 -25.02
CA PRO A 77 10.93 5.67 -24.48
C PRO A 77 10.91 4.73 -23.26
N GLU A 78 9.87 4.78 -22.43
CA GLU A 78 9.73 3.93 -21.25
C GLU A 78 9.48 2.47 -21.64
N TYR A 79 8.60 2.20 -22.63
CA TYR A 79 8.39 0.83 -23.12
C TYR A 79 9.68 0.24 -23.71
N LEU A 80 10.37 1.02 -24.56
CA LEU A 80 11.63 0.62 -25.16
C LEU A 80 12.71 0.34 -24.12
N ARG A 81 12.75 1.16 -23.05
CA ARG A 81 13.65 0.93 -21.90
C ARG A 81 13.35 -0.37 -21.16
N LEU A 82 12.07 -0.66 -20.90
CA LEU A 82 11.64 -1.90 -20.24
C LEU A 82 12.01 -3.12 -21.09
N ARG A 83 11.71 -3.07 -22.38
CA ARG A 83 12.04 -4.12 -23.33
C ARG A 83 13.56 -4.38 -23.43
N ASP A 84 14.37 -3.31 -23.53
CA ASP A 84 15.84 -3.40 -23.50
C ASP A 84 16.32 -4.02 -22.17
N SER A 85 15.73 -3.63 -21.04
CA SER A 85 16.09 -4.20 -19.74
C SER A 85 15.77 -5.71 -19.65
N ILE A 86 14.66 -6.15 -20.24
CA ILE A 86 14.27 -7.56 -20.29
C ILE A 86 15.22 -8.35 -21.21
N SER A 87 15.47 -7.86 -22.42
CA SER A 87 16.25 -8.59 -23.42
C SER A 87 17.76 -8.58 -23.14
N ARG A 88 18.30 -7.46 -22.64
CA ARG A 88 19.74 -7.26 -22.44
C ARG A 88 20.22 -7.68 -21.06
N TYR A 89 19.43 -7.40 -20.02
CA TYR A 89 19.82 -7.68 -18.64
C TYR A 89 19.05 -8.84 -18.02
N HIS A 90 18.11 -9.45 -18.73
CA HIS A 90 17.31 -10.61 -18.30
C HIS A 90 16.63 -10.39 -16.93
N VAL A 91 16.15 -9.18 -16.67
CA VAL A 91 15.54 -8.81 -15.37
C VAL A 91 14.44 -9.77 -14.97
N GLY A 92 14.45 -10.22 -13.71
CA GLY A 92 13.53 -11.24 -13.22
C GLY A 92 12.14 -10.72 -12.84
N SER A 93 12.05 -9.41 -12.51
CA SER A 93 10.85 -8.83 -11.94
C SER A 93 10.66 -7.36 -12.34
N LEU A 94 9.40 -6.93 -12.41
CA LEU A 94 9.00 -5.53 -12.62
C LEU A 94 8.12 -5.07 -11.46
N ALA A 95 8.37 -3.89 -10.90
CA ALA A 95 7.54 -3.29 -9.87
C ALA A 95 6.74 -2.12 -10.42
N MET A 96 5.41 -2.23 -10.37
CA MET A 96 4.51 -1.14 -10.69
C MET A 96 4.67 -0.03 -9.67
N SER A 97 5.07 1.15 -10.11
CA SER A 97 5.20 2.31 -9.24
C SER A 97 4.53 3.54 -9.84
N VAL A 98 4.05 4.40 -8.95
CA VAL A 98 3.54 5.72 -9.34
C VAL A 98 4.73 6.68 -9.39
N PRO A 99 4.82 7.58 -10.39
CA PRO A 99 5.86 8.59 -10.43
C PRO A 99 5.89 9.43 -9.17
N ALA A 100 7.09 9.67 -8.65
CA ALA A 100 7.31 10.44 -7.43
C ALA A 100 7.01 11.95 -7.58
N ASP A 101 6.78 12.42 -8.81
CA ASP A 101 6.60 13.84 -9.13
C ASP A 101 5.22 14.40 -8.78
N GLY A 102 4.33 13.58 -8.22
CA GLY A 102 3.01 14.02 -7.79
C GLY A 102 2.09 14.51 -8.91
N HIS A 103 2.54 14.47 -10.16
CA HIS A 103 1.65 14.66 -11.30
C HIS A 103 0.73 13.45 -11.37
N PHE A 104 -0.49 13.66 -10.88
CA PHE A 104 -1.56 12.70 -10.98
C PHE A 104 -1.89 12.53 -12.47
N ALA A 105 -1.25 11.58 -13.13
CA ALA A 105 -1.73 11.11 -14.39
C ALA A 105 -3.22 10.80 -14.23
N ARG A 106 -4.04 11.27 -15.14
CA ARG A 106 -5.44 10.82 -15.26
C ARG A 106 -5.38 9.31 -15.25
N GLY A 107 -6.17 8.66 -14.38
CA GLY A 107 -6.05 7.26 -14.01
C GLY A 107 -5.80 6.34 -15.19
N ASN A 108 -5.05 5.30 -14.93
CA ASN A 108 -4.66 4.34 -15.93
C ASN A 108 -5.82 3.40 -16.27
N ASP A 109 -5.98 3.12 -17.53
CA ASP A 109 -6.90 2.11 -18.02
C ASP A 109 -6.34 0.72 -17.66
N ARG A 110 -7.11 -0.05 -16.88
CA ARG A 110 -6.75 -1.41 -16.47
C ARG A 110 -6.50 -2.35 -17.64
N TYR A 111 -7.24 -2.22 -18.74
CA TYR A 111 -7.04 -3.06 -19.93
C TYR A 111 -5.73 -2.75 -20.65
N ARG A 112 -5.36 -1.47 -20.75
CA ARG A 112 -4.05 -1.07 -21.32
C ARG A 112 -2.89 -1.52 -20.45
N THR A 113 -3.06 -1.46 -19.14
CA THR A 113 -2.05 -1.96 -18.20
C THR A 113 -1.84 -3.47 -18.38
N VAL A 114 -2.92 -4.24 -18.50
CA VAL A 114 -2.83 -5.69 -18.76
C VAL A 114 -2.23 -5.97 -20.13
N ALA A 115 -2.62 -5.23 -21.17
CA ALA A 115 -2.01 -5.38 -22.49
C ALA A 115 -0.50 -5.13 -22.46
N LEU A 116 -0.04 -4.12 -21.74
CA LEU A 116 1.37 -3.84 -21.51
C LEU A 116 2.07 -5.02 -20.80
N ILE A 117 1.49 -5.50 -19.70
CA ILE A 117 2.04 -6.63 -18.94
C ILE A 117 2.14 -7.86 -19.85
N ASN A 118 1.08 -8.18 -20.59
CA ASN A 118 1.08 -9.32 -21.52
C ASN A 118 2.16 -9.18 -22.60
N SER A 119 2.34 -7.98 -23.19
CA SER A 119 3.40 -7.74 -24.17
C SER A 119 4.79 -7.97 -23.57
N LEU A 120 5.07 -7.44 -22.38
CA LEU A 120 6.36 -7.62 -21.71
C LEU A 120 6.60 -9.08 -21.30
N GLN A 121 5.55 -9.80 -20.89
CA GLN A 121 5.61 -11.24 -20.61
C GLN A 121 5.93 -12.07 -21.87
N GLN A 122 5.40 -11.69 -23.03
CA GLN A 122 5.68 -12.36 -24.30
C GLN A 122 7.11 -12.13 -24.79
N GLU A 123 7.67 -10.95 -24.56
CA GLU A 123 9.03 -10.62 -24.95
C GLU A 123 10.08 -11.23 -24.02
N SER A 124 9.70 -11.61 -22.80
CA SER A 124 10.63 -12.21 -21.83
C SER A 124 10.84 -13.71 -22.07
N HIS A 125 12.11 -14.14 -22.08
CA HIS A 125 12.45 -15.58 -22.17
C HIS A 125 11.90 -16.34 -20.96
N LEU A 126 12.18 -15.87 -19.75
CA LEU A 126 11.58 -16.38 -18.51
C LEU A 126 10.38 -15.55 -18.08
N PRO A 127 9.36 -16.17 -17.44
CA PRO A 127 8.25 -15.41 -16.89
C PRO A 127 8.73 -14.29 -15.95
N LEU A 128 8.12 -13.11 -16.04
CA LEU A 128 8.40 -11.99 -15.14
C LEU A 128 7.53 -12.06 -13.89
N LEU A 129 8.09 -11.81 -12.72
CA LEU A 129 7.31 -11.47 -11.54
C LEU A 129 6.90 -10.00 -11.62
N ILE A 130 5.60 -9.75 -11.66
CA ILE A 130 5.07 -8.38 -11.62
C ILE A 130 4.67 -8.09 -10.18
N ALA A 131 5.30 -7.07 -9.60
CA ALA A 131 5.05 -6.62 -8.23
C ALA A 131 4.37 -5.24 -8.21
N GLY A 132 3.77 -4.88 -7.08
CA GLY A 132 3.21 -3.55 -6.84
C GLY A 132 3.19 -3.18 -5.36
N ASP A 133 3.22 -1.88 -5.06
CA ASP A 133 3.04 -1.33 -3.71
C ASP A 133 1.55 -1.10 -3.43
N PHE A 134 0.79 -2.16 -3.23
CA PHE A 134 -0.65 -2.11 -3.09
C PHE A 134 -1.08 -2.02 -1.62
N GLU A 135 -0.80 -0.89 -0.99
CA GLU A 135 -1.08 -0.63 0.42
C GLU A 135 -2.55 -0.26 0.70
N ARG A 136 -3.36 -0.07 -0.35
CA ARG A 136 -4.79 0.29 -0.27
C ARG A 136 -5.61 -0.42 -1.35
N GLY A 137 -5.39 -1.70 -1.57
CA GLY A 137 -5.81 -2.40 -2.77
C GLY A 137 -4.98 -1.96 -3.97
N VAL A 138 -5.44 -2.20 -5.18
CA VAL A 138 -4.72 -1.87 -6.43
C VAL A 138 -4.69 -0.35 -6.72
N LEU A 139 -5.32 0.46 -5.88
CA LEU A 139 -5.43 1.92 -6.02
C LEU A 139 -4.08 2.66 -6.22
N PRO A 140 -2.96 2.31 -5.54
CA PRO A 140 -1.69 3.00 -5.75
C PRO A 140 -1.19 2.97 -7.19
N ALA A 141 -1.55 1.93 -7.96
CA ALA A 141 -1.30 1.88 -9.39
C ALA A 141 -2.25 2.79 -10.20
N ARG A 142 -3.23 3.43 -9.54
CA ARG A 142 -4.25 4.31 -10.12
C ARG A 142 -5.03 3.68 -11.26
N LEU A 143 -5.31 2.40 -11.14
CA LEU A 143 -6.18 1.69 -12.06
C LEU A 143 -7.63 1.99 -11.70
N PHE A 144 -8.36 2.62 -12.60
CA PHE A 144 -9.77 2.90 -12.40
C PHE A 144 -10.61 1.63 -12.29
N GLY A 145 -11.62 1.67 -11.42
CA GLY A 145 -12.58 0.60 -11.25
C GLY A 145 -12.06 -0.59 -10.47
N THR A 146 -11.02 -0.40 -9.64
CA THR A 146 -10.57 -1.36 -8.61
C THR A 146 -11.20 -1.04 -7.27
N THR A 147 -11.26 -2.01 -6.36
CA THR A 147 -11.74 -1.79 -5.01
C THR A 147 -10.76 -0.92 -4.22
N VAL A 148 -11.29 0.12 -3.55
CA VAL A 148 -10.52 1.07 -2.75
C VAL A 148 -10.66 0.72 -1.28
N PHE A 149 -9.52 0.62 -0.59
CA PHE A 149 -9.45 0.42 0.85
C PHE A 149 -8.89 1.66 1.56
N PRO A 150 -9.24 1.87 2.85
CA PRO A 150 -8.58 2.88 3.66
C PRO A 150 -7.12 2.49 3.94
N HIS A 151 -6.36 3.39 4.57
CA HIS A 151 -5.01 3.08 5.04
C HIS A 151 -5.02 1.98 6.11
N ALA A 152 -3.89 1.28 6.27
CA ALA A 152 -3.76 0.17 7.22
C ALA A 152 -4.17 0.52 8.66
N MET A 153 -3.92 1.75 9.12
CA MET A 153 -4.33 2.22 10.46
C MET A 153 -5.85 2.13 10.68
N ALA A 154 -6.67 2.24 9.64
CA ALA A 154 -8.11 2.09 9.74
C ALA A 154 -8.52 0.66 10.14
N PHE A 155 -7.79 -0.36 9.70
CA PHE A 155 -7.99 -1.74 10.12
C PHE A 155 -7.62 -1.95 11.59
N GLY A 156 -6.57 -1.26 12.06
CA GLY A 156 -6.22 -1.20 13.47
C GLY A 156 -7.30 -0.56 14.32
N ALA A 157 -7.90 0.55 13.85
CA ALA A 157 -9.01 1.22 14.51
C ALA A 157 -10.27 0.35 14.56
N ALA A 158 -10.58 -0.37 13.48
CA ALA A 158 -11.70 -1.32 13.44
C ALA A 158 -11.46 -2.58 14.29
N GLY A 159 -10.19 -2.96 14.52
CA GLY A 159 -9.80 -4.10 15.37
C GLY A 159 -10.21 -5.47 14.85
N SER A 160 -10.64 -5.60 13.59
CA SER A 160 -11.16 -6.84 13.01
C SER A 160 -10.12 -7.56 12.16
N LEU A 161 -9.72 -8.77 12.58
CA LEU A 161 -8.83 -9.63 11.80
C LEU A 161 -9.48 -10.10 10.50
N LEU A 162 -10.80 -10.32 10.49
CA LEU A 162 -11.55 -10.69 9.29
C LEU A 162 -11.47 -9.59 8.23
N ASN A 163 -11.55 -8.33 8.62
CA ASN A 163 -11.40 -7.21 7.69
C ASN A 163 -10.02 -7.20 7.04
N ALA A 164 -8.96 -7.48 7.80
CA ALA A 164 -7.60 -7.55 7.26
C ALA A 164 -7.43 -8.75 6.32
N GLU A 165 -8.06 -9.89 6.62
CA GLU A 165 -8.07 -11.08 5.76
C GLU A 165 -8.83 -10.83 4.45
N GLU A 166 -10.02 -10.22 4.52
CA GLU A 166 -10.79 -9.79 3.35
C GLU A 166 -10.06 -8.76 2.50
N PHE A 167 -9.37 -7.82 3.13
CA PHE A 167 -8.51 -6.87 2.42
C PHE A 167 -7.41 -7.60 1.62
N GLY A 168 -6.75 -8.59 2.23
CA GLY A 168 -5.77 -9.44 1.55
C GLY A 168 -6.39 -10.22 0.39
N ARG A 169 -7.53 -10.86 0.62
CA ARG A 169 -8.27 -11.64 -0.37
C ARG A 169 -8.64 -10.81 -1.60
N ILE A 170 -9.31 -9.68 -1.40
CA ILE A 170 -9.80 -8.84 -2.51
C ILE A 170 -8.63 -8.23 -3.26
N THR A 171 -7.61 -7.71 -2.56
CA THR A 171 -6.40 -7.18 -3.19
C THR A 171 -5.72 -8.22 -4.05
N ALA A 172 -5.61 -9.47 -3.57
CA ALA A 172 -5.01 -10.56 -4.32
C ALA A 172 -5.83 -10.92 -5.57
N GLN A 173 -7.13 -11.10 -5.45
CA GLN A 173 -8.01 -11.42 -6.58
C GLN A 173 -7.94 -10.38 -7.69
N GLU A 174 -8.04 -9.10 -7.34
CA GLU A 174 -7.99 -8.03 -8.33
C GLU A 174 -6.59 -7.89 -8.94
N SER A 175 -5.54 -8.00 -8.13
CA SER A 175 -4.15 -7.94 -8.61
C SER A 175 -3.84 -9.07 -9.58
N ARG A 176 -4.19 -10.31 -9.22
CA ARG A 176 -3.98 -11.49 -10.07
C ARG A 176 -4.73 -11.38 -11.40
N ALA A 177 -5.97 -10.88 -11.37
CA ALA A 177 -6.75 -10.61 -12.58
C ALA A 177 -6.14 -9.51 -13.47
N LEU A 178 -5.25 -8.69 -12.93
CA LEU A 178 -4.51 -7.64 -13.65
C LEU A 178 -3.06 -8.03 -13.98
N GLY A 179 -2.67 -9.28 -13.72
CA GLY A 179 -1.33 -9.80 -14.02
C GLY A 179 -0.27 -9.41 -12.98
N VAL A 180 -0.66 -8.94 -11.80
CA VAL A 180 0.25 -8.67 -10.69
C VAL A 180 0.30 -9.87 -9.76
N HIS A 181 1.49 -10.34 -9.48
CA HIS A 181 1.76 -11.60 -8.81
C HIS A 181 2.24 -11.43 -7.37
N TRP A 182 2.81 -10.26 -7.06
CA TRP A 182 3.53 -10.00 -5.83
C TRP A 182 3.16 -8.63 -5.26
N ASN A 183 2.63 -8.59 -4.04
CA ASN A 183 2.41 -7.32 -3.34
C ASN A 183 3.55 -7.02 -2.38
N LEU A 184 4.16 -5.86 -2.53
CA LEU A 184 5.15 -5.32 -1.60
C LEU A 184 4.45 -4.74 -0.35
N PHE A 185 3.61 -5.55 0.28
CA PHE A 185 2.77 -5.28 1.45
C PHE A 185 2.45 -6.61 2.16
N PRO A 186 2.27 -6.67 3.48
CA PRO A 186 1.88 -5.60 4.41
C PRO A 186 3.05 -4.84 5.07
N VAL A 187 2.75 -3.59 5.51
CA VAL A 187 3.61 -2.84 6.42
C VAL A 187 3.51 -3.46 7.81
N ALA A 188 4.62 -4.03 8.28
CA ALA A 188 4.76 -4.66 9.59
C ALA A 188 5.39 -3.73 10.63
N ASP A 189 5.75 -2.50 10.24
CA ASP A 189 6.25 -1.48 11.16
C ASP A 189 5.20 -1.11 12.20
N VAL A 190 5.64 -0.91 13.44
CA VAL A 190 4.81 -0.42 14.54
C VAL A 190 4.97 1.11 14.62
N ASN A 191 3.88 1.87 14.46
CA ASN A 191 3.94 3.34 14.52
C ASN A 191 4.12 3.84 15.96
N SER A 192 5.27 3.54 16.55
CA SER A 192 5.59 3.88 17.95
C SER A 192 5.96 5.36 18.14
N ASN A 193 6.37 6.05 17.07
CA ASN A 193 6.66 7.48 17.08
C ASN A 193 5.59 8.26 16.28
N PRO A 194 4.73 9.07 16.94
CA PRO A 194 3.73 9.88 16.25
C PRO A 194 4.31 10.91 15.26
N ALA A 195 5.58 11.30 15.44
CA ALA A 195 6.30 12.23 14.57
C ALA A 195 6.97 11.54 13.37
N ASN A 196 6.80 10.22 13.23
CA ASN A 196 7.38 9.48 12.11
C ASN A 196 6.87 10.03 10.77
N PRO A 197 7.78 10.48 9.86
CA PRO A 197 7.38 11.18 8.65
C PRO A 197 6.94 10.24 7.51
N ILE A 198 7.17 8.92 7.62
CA ILE A 198 7.01 8.00 6.49
C ILE A 198 6.03 6.83 6.78
N ILE A 199 5.96 6.33 8.01
CA ILE A 199 5.10 5.21 8.37
C ILE A 199 3.68 5.69 8.68
N GLY A 200 3.46 6.39 9.78
CA GLY A 200 2.16 7.00 10.10
C GLY A 200 0.97 6.06 9.85
N THR A 201 0.02 6.51 9.03
CA THR A 201 -1.20 5.76 8.69
C THR A 201 -0.96 4.51 7.84
N ARG A 202 0.25 4.29 7.32
CA ARG A 202 0.61 3.08 6.58
C ARG A 202 0.76 1.87 7.51
N ALA A 203 1.07 2.06 8.80
CA ALA A 203 1.07 1.00 9.80
C ALA A 203 -0.36 0.63 10.22
N PHE A 204 -0.58 -0.62 10.61
CA PHE A 204 -1.85 -1.06 11.20
C PHE A 204 -2.11 -0.46 12.59
N GLY A 205 -1.11 0.14 13.24
CA GLY A 205 -1.27 0.78 14.53
C GLY A 205 0.04 0.93 15.30
N GLN A 206 -0.09 1.14 16.61
CA GLN A 206 1.02 1.33 17.53
C GLN A 206 1.19 0.21 18.57
N ASN A 207 0.28 -0.77 18.60
CA ASN A 207 0.39 -1.95 19.46
C ASN A 207 1.05 -3.10 18.69
N PRO A 208 2.25 -3.57 19.08
CA PRO A 208 3.01 -4.58 18.34
C PRO A 208 2.25 -5.88 18.10
N MET A 209 1.48 -6.32 19.11
CA MET A 209 0.74 -7.58 19.04
C MET A 209 -0.44 -7.46 18.05
N GLN A 210 -1.19 -6.37 18.13
CA GLN A 210 -2.31 -6.10 17.21
C GLN A 210 -1.81 -5.91 15.77
N VAL A 211 -0.72 -5.14 15.57
CA VAL A 211 -0.08 -4.98 14.26
C VAL A 211 0.28 -6.34 13.68
N GLY A 212 0.94 -7.20 14.47
CA GLY A 212 1.33 -8.52 14.01
C GLY A 212 0.14 -9.42 13.67
N ASP A 213 -0.95 -9.36 14.43
CA ASP A 213 -2.17 -10.14 14.15
C ASP A 213 -2.86 -9.71 12.86
N LEU A 214 -2.97 -8.39 12.61
CA LEU A 214 -3.54 -7.83 11.38
C LEU A 214 -2.65 -8.11 10.16
N VAL A 215 -1.33 -8.00 10.30
CA VAL A 215 -0.34 -8.39 9.29
C VAL A 215 -0.51 -9.87 8.92
N ALA A 216 -0.59 -10.75 9.91
CA ALA A 216 -0.79 -12.19 9.68
C ALA A 216 -2.13 -12.49 9.00
N ALA A 217 -3.21 -11.81 9.38
CA ALA A 217 -4.53 -11.95 8.75
C ALA A 217 -4.50 -11.53 7.28
N TYR A 218 -3.90 -10.38 6.96
CA TYR A 218 -3.72 -9.94 5.58
C TYR A 218 -2.96 -10.97 4.74
N ILE A 219 -1.84 -11.48 5.28
CA ILE A 219 -1.00 -12.48 4.60
C ILE A 219 -1.81 -13.73 4.26
N ARG A 220 -2.62 -14.25 5.21
CA ARG A 220 -3.47 -15.42 4.96
C ARG A 220 -4.45 -15.17 3.82
N GLY A 221 -5.18 -14.05 3.87
CA GLY A 221 -6.15 -13.70 2.83
C GLY A 221 -5.53 -13.55 1.44
N ALA A 222 -4.38 -12.90 1.34
CA ALA A 222 -3.68 -12.69 0.08
C ALA A 222 -3.11 -14.00 -0.48
N ARG A 223 -2.42 -14.80 0.35
CA ARG A 223 -1.81 -16.07 -0.08
C ARG A 223 -2.83 -17.11 -0.50
N ALA A 224 -3.96 -17.22 0.21
CA ALA A 224 -5.05 -18.12 -0.16
C ALA A 224 -5.62 -17.81 -1.57
N ASN A 225 -5.35 -16.61 -2.11
CA ASN A 225 -5.76 -16.18 -3.45
C ASN A 225 -4.58 -16.04 -4.43
N GLY A 226 -3.49 -16.76 -4.17
CA GLY A 226 -2.38 -16.93 -5.11
C GLY A 226 -1.51 -15.69 -5.31
N MET A 227 -1.32 -14.86 -4.28
CA MET A 227 -0.49 -13.66 -4.33
C MET A 227 0.67 -13.75 -3.35
N LEU A 228 1.88 -13.48 -3.81
CA LEU A 228 3.03 -13.34 -2.94
C LEU A 228 2.91 -12.05 -2.10
N THR A 229 3.30 -12.13 -0.84
CA THR A 229 3.22 -11.03 0.14
C THR A 229 4.60 -10.66 0.67
N THR A 230 4.75 -9.41 1.14
CA THR A 230 6.03 -8.88 1.66
C THR A 230 5.82 -8.13 2.96
N ALA A 231 6.36 -8.61 4.06
CA ALA A 231 6.42 -7.84 5.31
C ALA A 231 7.52 -6.79 5.26
N LYS A 232 7.20 -5.53 5.57
CA LYS A 232 8.13 -4.39 5.46
C LYS A 232 7.99 -3.40 6.61
N HIS A 233 9.04 -2.70 6.99
CA HIS A 233 10.42 -2.65 6.49
C HIS A 233 11.36 -3.17 7.59
N PHE A 234 11.90 -4.36 7.40
CA PHE A 234 12.70 -5.05 8.42
C PHE A 234 14.03 -4.31 8.70
N PRO A 235 14.46 -4.18 9.97
CA PRO A 235 13.91 -4.77 11.20
C PRO A 235 12.86 -3.90 11.94
N GLY A 236 12.36 -2.83 11.34
CA GLY A 236 11.39 -1.89 11.87
C GLY A 236 11.79 -0.45 11.53
N HIS A 237 10.84 0.33 11.04
CA HIS A 237 11.00 1.73 10.65
C HIS A 237 10.04 2.67 11.41
N GLY A 238 9.22 2.11 12.32
CA GLY A 238 8.09 2.82 12.93
C GLY A 238 8.46 3.91 13.91
N ASN A 239 9.64 3.85 14.53
CA ASN A 239 10.12 4.84 15.51
C ASN A 239 11.06 5.91 14.93
N THR A 240 11.41 5.85 13.66
CA THR A 240 12.34 6.81 13.07
C THR A 240 11.74 8.21 12.92
N ALA A 241 12.59 9.23 13.01
CA ALA A 241 12.21 10.64 12.79
C ALA A 241 12.68 11.17 11.42
N THR A 242 13.26 10.32 10.57
CA THR A 242 13.83 10.69 9.27
C THR A 242 13.18 9.86 8.16
N ASP A 243 12.80 10.51 7.07
CA ASP A 243 12.34 9.85 5.85
C ASP A 243 13.52 9.27 5.07
N THR A 244 13.55 7.94 4.89
CA THR A 244 14.62 7.24 4.16
C THR A 244 14.65 7.51 2.66
N HIS A 245 13.62 8.14 2.11
CA HIS A 245 13.69 8.69 0.76
C HIS A 245 14.65 9.88 0.64
N LEU A 246 15.00 10.53 1.75
CA LEU A 246 15.79 11.75 1.79
C LEU A 246 17.19 11.54 2.40
N ALA A 247 17.29 10.67 3.41
CA ALA A 247 18.54 10.40 4.14
C ALA A 247 18.47 9.04 4.84
N VAL A 248 19.59 8.58 5.39
CA VAL A 248 19.59 7.41 6.29
C VAL A 248 18.91 7.77 7.60
N ALA A 249 17.94 6.96 8.00
CA ALA A 249 17.33 7.07 9.31
C ALA A 249 18.08 6.20 10.33
N ASN A 250 18.17 6.68 11.58
CA ASN A 250 18.74 5.92 12.68
C ASN A 250 17.62 5.37 13.55
N VAL A 251 17.69 4.08 13.87
CA VAL A 251 16.88 3.38 14.85
C VAL A 251 17.70 3.30 16.13
N THR A 252 17.33 4.08 17.15
CA THR A 252 18.14 4.27 18.36
C THR A 252 17.74 3.36 19.51
N GLU A 253 16.75 2.52 19.31
CA GLU A 253 16.25 1.54 20.25
C GLU A 253 17.33 0.52 20.60
N ASN A 254 17.34 0.10 21.89
CA ASN A 254 18.14 -1.02 22.33
C ASN A 254 17.51 -2.36 21.91
N TRP A 255 18.25 -3.45 22.13
CA TRP A 255 17.76 -4.80 21.78
C TRP A 255 16.40 -5.16 22.40
N GLU A 256 16.20 -4.79 23.67
CA GLU A 256 14.95 -5.12 24.38
C GLU A 256 13.75 -4.42 23.74
N GLN A 257 13.90 -3.14 23.42
CA GLN A 257 12.86 -2.36 22.72
C GLN A 257 12.58 -2.91 21.32
N LEU A 258 13.61 -3.18 20.53
CA LEU A 258 13.44 -3.81 19.21
C LEU A 258 12.71 -5.16 19.34
N ASN A 259 13.13 -5.97 20.29
CA ASN A 259 12.59 -7.31 20.50
C ASN A 259 11.13 -7.33 20.98
N THR A 260 10.68 -6.27 21.66
CA THR A 260 9.32 -6.16 22.22
C THR A 260 8.39 -5.30 21.36
N ILE A 261 8.91 -4.39 20.55
CA ILE A 261 8.11 -3.45 19.75
C ILE A 261 8.19 -3.77 18.26
N ASP A 262 9.40 -3.72 17.68
CA ASP A 262 9.55 -3.72 16.22
C ASP A 262 9.55 -5.12 15.61
N LEU A 263 10.16 -6.09 16.28
CA LEU A 263 10.36 -7.44 15.74
C LEU A 263 9.15 -8.39 15.86
N PRO A 264 8.22 -8.25 16.83
CA PRO A 264 7.09 -9.18 16.97
C PRO A 264 6.19 -9.27 15.73
N PRO A 265 5.84 -8.18 15.01
CA PRO A 265 5.04 -8.29 13.79
C PRO A 265 5.71 -9.11 12.69
N PHE A 266 7.04 -9.01 12.54
CA PHE A 266 7.79 -9.81 11.57
C PHE A 266 7.80 -11.29 11.92
N ARG A 267 7.93 -11.64 13.22
CA ARG A 267 7.81 -13.04 13.66
C ARG A 267 6.42 -13.59 13.35
N LYS A 268 5.35 -12.83 13.59
CA LYS A 268 3.98 -13.23 13.24
C LYS A 268 3.78 -13.33 11.72
N ALA A 269 4.36 -12.43 10.93
CA ALA A 269 4.36 -12.52 9.47
C ALA A 269 5.02 -13.81 8.98
N ILE A 270 6.19 -14.16 9.52
CA ILE A 270 6.91 -15.41 9.20
C ILE A 270 6.07 -16.63 9.59
N ALA A 271 5.48 -16.63 10.78
CA ALA A 271 4.59 -17.71 11.24
C ALA A 271 3.33 -17.85 10.39
N ALA A 272 2.83 -16.75 9.80
CA ALA A 272 1.72 -16.74 8.85
C ALA A 272 2.13 -17.16 7.43
N GLY A 273 3.42 -17.43 7.19
CA GLY A 273 3.94 -17.90 5.93
C GLY A 273 4.18 -16.79 4.90
N VAL A 274 4.57 -15.59 5.33
CA VAL A 274 4.93 -14.50 4.40
C VAL A 274 5.96 -14.96 3.38
N ASP A 275 5.78 -14.57 2.13
CA ASP A 275 6.63 -15.04 1.03
C ASP A 275 7.93 -14.26 0.93
N ALA A 276 7.90 -12.98 1.31
CA ALA A 276 9.08 -12.12 1.29
C ALA A 276 9.15 -11.21 2.52
N VAL A 277 10.37 -10.77 2.84
CA VAL A 277 10.64 -9.70 3.81
C VAL A 277 11.47 -8.62 3.12
N MET A 278 11.01 -7.37 3.21
CA MET A 278 11.72 -6.21 2.65
C MET A 278 12.59 -5.54 3.70
N THR A 279 13.86 -5.32 3.35
CA THR A 279 14.85 -4.69 4.24
C THR A 279 14.78 -3.17 4.16
N ALA A 280 14.84 -2.50 5.32
CA ALA A 280 14.82 -1.05 5.44
C ALA A 280 16.21 -0.40 5.20
N HIS A 281 16.22 0.84 4.72
CA HIS A 281 17.44 1.64 4.61
C HIS A 281 17.72 2.44 5.89
N VAL A 282 17.76 1.74 7.02
CA VAL A 282 17.97 2.32 8.36
C VAL A 282 19.25 1.79 8.98
N HIS A 283 19.93 2.63 9.76
CA HIS A 283 21.04 2.20 10.62
C HIS A 283 20.50 1.80 11.99
N VAL A 284 20.89 0.62 12.48
CA VAL A 284 20.39 0.02 13.74
C VAL A 284 21.59 -0.41 14.60
N PRO A 285 22.21 0.50 15.37
CA PRO A 285 23.42 0.22 16.13
C PRO A 285 23.31 -0.95 17.12
N ALA A 286 22.11 -1.19 17.67
CA ALA A 286 21.85 -2.29 18.58
C ALA A 286 21.94 -3.68 17.93
N LEU A 287 21.79 -3.77 16.61
CA LEU A 287 21.89 -5.01 15.82
C LEU A 287 23.21 -5.10 15.05
N ASP A 288 23.67 -3.99 14.51
CA ASP A 288 24.94 -3.87 13.82
C ASP A 288 25.58 -2.51 14.15
N PRO A 289 26.61 -2.49 15.01
CA PRO A 289 27.25 -1.24 15.45
C PRO A 289 28.13 -0.58 14.38
N ASP A 290 28.40 -1.25 13.25
CA ASP A 290 29.20 -0.68 12.18
C ASP A 290 28.44 0.46 11.48
N PRO A 291 28.93 1.73 11.57
CA PRO A 291 28.25 2.85 10.94
C PRO A 291 28.25 2.80 9.40
N ALA A 292 29.09 1.97 8.79
CA ALA A 292 29.07 1.74 7.36
C ALA A 292 27.87 0.92 6.91
N HIS A 293 27.26 0.14 7.80
CA HIS A 293 26.13 -0.70 7.49
C HIS A 293 24.78 0.01 7.74
N ILE A 294 23.84 -0.25 6.87
CA ILE A 294 22.40 -0.08 7.10
C ILE A 294 21.77 -1.46 7.07
N ALA A 295 20.53 -1.61 7.52
CA ALA A 295 19.90 -2.94 7.60
C ALA A 295 19.95 -3.69 6.27
N THR A 296 19.77 -3.01 5.14
CA THR A 296 19.86 -3.59 3.78
C THR A 296 21.25 -4.15 3.46
N THR A 297 22.33 -3.62 4.03
CA THR A 297 23.71 -4.06 3.74
C THR A 297 24.39 -4.76 4.92
N SER A 298 23.64 -5.09 5.98
CA SER A 298 24.15 -5.73 7.19
C SER A 298 23.97 -7.25 7.16
N PRO A 299 25.05 -8.05 7.07
CA PRO A 299 24.95 -9.50 7.22
C PRO A 299 24.43 -9.93 8.61
N ARG A 300 24.72 -9.12 9.65
CA ARG A 300 24.24 -9.42 11.01
C ARG A 300 22.71 -9.36 11.09
N ILE A 301 22.10 -8.37 10.43
CA ILE A 301 20.67 -8.16 10.44
C ILE A 301 19.97 -9.17 9.52
N ILE A 302 20.43 -9.33 8.29
CA ILE A 302 19.74 -10.16 7.30
C ILE A 302 20.05 -11.64 7.51
N THR A 303 21.31 -12.01 7.41
CA THR A 303 21.70 -13.42 7.55
C THR A 303 21.61 -13.87 9.00
N GLY A 304 22.15 -13.06 9.93
CA GLY A 304 22.19 -13.41 11.35
C GLY A 304 20.81 -13.44 12.00
N LEU A 305 20.10 -12.32 11.98
CA LEU A 305 18.82 -12.19 12.69
C LEU A 305 17.66 -12.79 11.89
N LEU A 306 17.43 -12.33 10.64
CA LEU A 306 16.25 -12.73 9.88
C LEU A 306 16.32 -14.19 9.43
N LYS A 307 17.42 -14.59 8.76
CA LYS A 307 17.51 -15.95 8.20
C LYS A 307 17.83 -16.99 9.28
N ASN A 308 18.85 -16.76 10.13
CA ASN A 308 19.30 -17.78 11.07
C ASN A 308 18.48 -17.80 12.37
N GLN A 309 18.24 -16.65 13.03
CA GLN A 309 17.53 -16.64 14.32
C GLN A 309 16.02 -16.74 14.15
N PHE A 310 15.42 -16.06 13.14
CA PHE A 310 13.98 -16.16 12.88
C PHE A 310 13.62 -17.34 11.97
N GLY A 311 14.61 -17.99 11.37
CA GLY A 311 14.40 -19.14 10.49
C GLY A 311 13.71 -18.81 9.16
N PHE A 312 13.77 -17.55 8.72
CA PHE A 312 13.09 -17.14 7.49
C PHE A 312 13.73 -17.76 6.24
N GLN A 313 12.94 -18.50 5.47
CA GLN A 313 13.38 -19.22 4.27
C GLN A 313 12.92 -18.56 2.96
N GLY A 314 12.00 -17.60 3.01
CA GLY A 314 11.46 -16.91 1.84
C GLY A 314 12.45 -15.96 1.16
N LEU A 315 11.95 -15.12 0.27
CA LEU A 315 12.73 -14.11 -0.44
C LEU A 315 13.04 -12.93 0.48
N VAL A 316 14.29 -12.50 0.53
CA VAL A 316 14.65 -11.21 1.11
C VAL A 316 14.81 -10.21 -0.02
N VAL A 317 14.02 -9.16 0.00
CA VAL A 317 13.99 -8.11 -1.02
C VAL A 317 14.43 -6.78 -0.43
N THR A 318 15.23 -6.00 -1.14
CA THR A 318 15.60 -4.65 -0.69
C THR A 318 14.43 -3.69 -0.86
N ASP A 319 14.30 -2.67 -0.01
CA ASP A 319 13.60 -1.45 -0.41
C ASP A 319 14.27 -0.81 -1.63
N ALA A 320 13.64 0.18 -2.25
CA ALA A 320 14.11 0.77 -3.50
C ALA A 320 15.52 1.37 -3.36
N MET A 321 16.50 0.80 -4.04
CA MET A 321 17.92 1.16 -3.90
C MET A 321 18.29 2.51 -4.55
N ASP A 322 17.36 3.14 -5.28
CA ASP A 322 17.50 4.52 -5.76
C ASP A 322 17.12 5.56 -4.70
N MET A 323 16.63 5.16 -3.53
CA MET A 323 16.34 6.05 -2.40
C MET A 323 17.63 6.64 -1.83
N ALA A 324 17.59 7.90 -1.36
CA ALA A 324 18.77 8.60 -0.86
C ALA A 324 19.40 7.92 0.37
N GLY A 325 18.63 7.16 1.15
CA GLY A 325 19.15 6.34 2.24
C GLY A 325 20.27 5.36 1.81
N VAL A 326 20.27 4.91 0.55
CA VAL A 326 21.32 4.08 -0.04
C VAL A 326 22.15 4.87 -1.05
N SER A 327 21.48 5.44 -2.07
CA SER A 327 22.15 6.00 -3.24
C SER A 327 23.15 7.12 -2.90
N SER A 328 22.94 7.87 -1.83
CA SER A 328 23.88 8.88 -1.36
C SER A 328 25.18 8.28 -0.80
N ARG A 329 25.10 7.12 -0.14
CA ARG A 329 26.29 6.42 0.41
C ARG A 329 27.16 5.82 -0.69
N TYR A 330 26.55 5.41 -1.78
CA TYR A 330 27.18 4.73 -2.91
C TYR A 330 27.25 5.60 -4.17
N ALA A 331 27.15 6.94 -4.03
CA ALA A 331 27.12 7.86 -5.17
C ALA A 331 28.34 7.72 -6.10
N ALA A 332 29.52 7.45 -5.55
CA ALA A 332 30.74 7.24 -6.32
C ALA A 332 30.78 5.88 -7.06
N ASN A 333 30.09 4.87 -6.54
CA ASN A 333 30.03 3.53 -7.13
C ASN A 333 28.66 2.89 -6.87
N PRO A 334 27.62 3.22 -7.68
CA PRO A 334 26.28 2.68 -7.49
C PRO A 334 26.20 1.15 -7.58
N GLY A 335 27.09 0.53 -8.37
CA GLY A 335 27.17 -0.93 -8.49
C GLY A 335 27.58 -1.62 -7.19
N ARG A 336 28.39 -0.97 -6.35
CA ARG A 336 28.81 -1.54 -5.07
C ARG A 336 27.64 -1.74 -4.10
N ALA A 337 26.63 -0.87 -4.15
CA ALA A 337 25.44 -0.97 -3.30
C ALA A 337 24.73 -2.32 -3.44
N VAL A 338 24.53 -2.78 -4.68
CA VAL A 338 23.86 -4.06 -4.94
C VAL A 338 24.72 -5.27 -4.54
N VAL A 339 26.03 -5.19 -4.73
CA VAL A 339 26.97 -6.25 -4.29
C VAL A 339 26.91 -6.40 -2.77
N ASP A 340 27.03 -5.30 -2.02
CA ASP A 340 26.99 -5.34 -0.56
C ASP A 340 25.63 -5.80 -0.04
N ALA A 341 24.53 -5.34 -0.62
CA ALA A 341 23.19 -5.79 -0.28
C ALA A 341 23.01 -7.31 -0.54
N PHE A 342 23.49 -7.82 -1.67
CA PHE A 342 23.42 -9.24 -2.00
C PHE A 342 24.27 -10.10 -1.06
N LYS A 343 25.47 -9.64 -0.73
CA LYS A 343 26.38 -10.30 0.24
C LYS A 343 25.79 -10.32 1.65
N ALA A 344 25.04 -9.30 2.03
CA ALA A 344 24.34 -9.25 3.30
C ALA A 344 23.24 -10.31 3.43
N GLY A 345 22.71 -10.78 2.30
CA GLY A 345 21.71 -11.86 2.29
C GLY A 345 20.41 -11.54 1.55
N ASN A 346 20.28 -10.38 0.89
CA ASN A 346 19.11 -10.14 0.04
C ASN A 346 19.13 -11.07 -1.18
N ASP A 347 17.94 -11.44 -1.65
CA ASP A 347 17.75 -12.32 -2.80
C ASP A 347 17.27 -11.54 -4.04
N VAL A 348 16.52 -10.43 -3.83
CA VAL A 348 16.02 -9.54 -4.88
C VAL A 348 16.45 -8.10 -4.62
N LEU A 349 17.01 -7.45 -5.65
CA LEU A 349 17.58 -6.11 -5.63
C LEU A 349 16.64 -5.15 -6.34
N THR A 350 15.89 -4.36 -5.55
CA THR A 350 14.78 -3.55 -6.06
C THR A 350 15.25 -2.17 -6.53
N MET A 351 14.88 -1.79 -7.75
CA MET A 351 15.09 -0.44 -8.31
C MET A 351 16.52 0.09 -8.11
N PRO A 352 17.56 -0.58 -8.63
CA PRO A 352 18.92 -0.09 -8.51
C PRO A 352 19.06 1.30 -9.13
N ALA A 353 19.86 2.18 -8.52
CA ALA A 353 20.05 3.55 -8.98
C ALA A 353 20.59 3.63 -10.43
N ASN A 354 21.37 2.63 -10.83
CA ASN A 354 21.87 2.46 -12.20
C ASN A 354 21.93 0.97 -12.52
N LEU A 355 21.04 0.48 -13.37
CA LEU A 355 20.93 -0.95 -13.70
C LEU A 355 22.20 -1.48 -14.38
N ASP A 356 22.76 -0.76 -15.37
CA ASP A 356 23.95 -1.19 -16.10
C ASP A 356 25.18 -1.33 -15.16
N ALA A 357 25.45 -0.33 -14.35
CA ALA A 357 26.53 -0.38 -13.37
C ALA A 357 26.32 -1.49 -12.33
N SER A 358 25.08 -1.70 -11.89
CA SER A 358 24.72 -2.74 -10.92
C SER A 358 24.87 -4.15 -11.50
N PHE A 359 24.43 -4.34 -12.73
CA PHE A 359 24.58 -5.63 -13.44
C PHE A 359 26.05 -6.01 -13.63
N ARG A 360 26.87 -5.05 -14.11
CA ARG A 360 28.32 -5.27 -14.28
C ARG A 360 29.01 -5.56 -12.95
N ALA A 361 28.70 -4.81 -11.90
CA ALA A 361 29.30 -5.01 -10.58
C ALA A 361 28.96 -6.40 -10.01
N MET A 362 27.73 -6.90 -10.20
CA MET A 362 27.35 -8.25 -9.80
C MET A 362 28.10 -9.30 -10.64
N LEU A 363 28.22 -9.09 -11.94
CA LEU A 363 28.95 -9.99 -12.84
C LEU A 363 30.44 -10.08 -12.45
N ASP A 364 31.08 -8.95 -12.19
CA ASP A 364 32.47 -8.88 -11.76
C ASP A 364 32.68 -9.53 -10.40
N ALA A 365 31.76 -9.31 -9.45
CA ALA A 365 31.81 -9.90 -8.11
C ALA A 365 31.68 -11.44 -8.14
N VAL A 366 30.87 -11.99 -9.03
CA VAL A 366 30.77 -13.45 -9.19
C VAL A 366 32.03 -13.99 -9.90
N ARG A 367 32.46 -13.37 -10.99
CA ARG A 367 33.66 -13.79 -11.74
C ARG A 367 34.94 -13.73 -10.93
N SER A 368 35.06 -12.77 -10.02
CA SER A 368 36.21 -12.67 -9.12
C SER A 368 36.14 -13.62 -7.91
N GLY A 369 35.00 -14.28 -7.70
CA GLY A 369 34.78 -15.12 -6.52
C GLY A 369 34.42 -14.33 -5.24
N GLU A 370 34.19 -13.01 -5.31
CA GLU A 370 33.67 -12.22 -4.18
C GLU A 370 32.26 -12.68 -3.78
N ILE A 371 31.46 -13.10 -4.75
CA ILE A 371 30.19 -13.79 -4.58
C ILE A 371 30.35 -15.20 -5.16
N SER A 372 30.07 -16.23 -4.36
CA SER A 372 30.10 -17.61 -4.87
C SER A 372 28.92 -17.89 -5.79
N GLU A 373 29.13 -18.72 -6.81
CA GLU A 373 28.04 -19.20 -7.69
C GLU A 373 26.94 -19.91 -6.89
N ALA A 374 27.31 -20.67 -5.86
CA ALA A 374 26.34 -21.34 -4.98
C ALA A 374 25.42 -20.34 -4.27
N ARG A 375 25.95 -19.17 -3.87
CA ARG A 375 25.12 -18.10 -3.26
C ARG A 375 24.18 -17.47 -4.31
N LEU A 376 24.67 -17.29 -5.54
CA LEU A 376 23.85 -16.80 -6.65
C LEU A 376 22.72 -17.80 -6.97
N ASP A 377 23.10 -19.06 -7.18
CA ASP A 377 22.16 -20.14 -7.53
C ASP A 377 21.07 -20.33 -6.46
N ALA A 378 21.40 -20.22 -5.17
CA ALA A 378 20.43 -20.31 -4.10
C ALA A 378 19.37 -19.20 -4.16
N SER A 379 19.73 -17.97 -4.55
CA SER A 379 18.76 -16.88 -4.72
C SER A 379 17.92 -17.04 -5.98
N VAL A 380 18.58 -17.39 -7.10
CA VAL A 380 17.88 -17.60 -8.37
C VAL A 380 16.88 -18.75 -8.27
N LEU A 381 17.25 -19.85 -7.58
CA LEU A 381 16.34 -20.97 -7.34
C LEU A 381 15.07 -20.52 -6.61
N LYS A 382 15.20 -19.71 -5.55
CA LYS A 382 14.03 -19.16 -4.84
C LYS A 382 13.13 -18.31 -5.75
N ILE A 383 13.72 -17.48 -6.59
CA ILE A 383 12.95 -16.66 -7.54
C ILE A 383 12.21 -17.56 -8.56
N LEU A 384 12.86 -18.59 -9.06
CA LEU A 384 12.24 -19.56 -9.98
C LEU A 384 11.15 -20.38 -9.28
N GLN A 385 11.35 -20.78 -8.03
CA GLN A 385 10.33 -21.46 -7.21
C GLN A 385 9.10 -20.57 -7.00
N ALA A 386 9.29 -19.27 -6.75
CA ALA A 386 8.19 -18.32 -6.64
C ALA A 386 7.40 -18.22 -7.97
N LYS A 387 8.09 -18.22 -9.12
CA LYS A 387 7.45 -18.24 -10.44
C LYS A 387 6.67 -19.52 -10.69
N ALA A 388 7.25 -20.66 -10.35
CA ALA A 388 6.60 -21.97 -10.48
C ALA A 388 5.37 -22.12 -9.58
N ALA A 389 5.44 -21.67 -8.31
CA ALA A 389 4.30 -21.69 -7.39
C ALA A 389 3.11 -20.85 -7.86
N LEU A 390 3.36 -19.89 -8.73
CA LEU A 390 2.36 -19.05 -9.40
C LEU A 390 1.94 -19.59 -10.77
N ASP A 391 2.48 -20.73 -11.17
CA ASP A 391 2.26 -21.38 -12.48
C ASP A 391 2.60 -20.46 -13.67
N LEU A 392 3.61 -19.59 -13.52
CA LEU A 392 3.94 -18.62 -14.55
C LEU A 392 4.66 -19.24 -15.76
N GLU A 393 5.24 -20.42 -15.62
CA GLU A 393 5.80 -21.16 -16.74
C GLU A 393 4.74 -21.55 -17.78
N ASN A 394 3.49 -21.81 -17.34
CA ASN A 394 2.38 -22.20 -18.20
C ASN A 394 1.38 -21.06 -18.43
N ASN A 395 1.12 -20.24 -17.39
CA ASN A 395 0.01 -19.29 -17.32
C ASN A 395 0.48 -17.84 -16.99
N ARG A 396 1.44 -17.31 -17.78
CA ARG A 396 1.99 -15.96 -17.55
C ARG A 396 1.17 -14.82 -18.16
N LEU A 397 0.22 -15.13 -19.05
CA LEU A 397 -0.62 -14.11 -19.71
C LEU A 397 -1.99 -13.99 -19.03
N VAL A 398 -2.47 -12.77 -18.96
CA VAL A 398 -3.78 -12.46 -18.36
C VAL A 398 -4.88 -12.61 -19.40
N ASP A 399 -5.97 -13.28 -19.03
CA ASP A 399 -7.23 -13.25 -19.76
C ASP A 399 -7.99 -11.93 -19.50
N VAL A 400 -7.92 -11.02 -20.44
CA VAL A 400 -8.59 -9.72 -20.35
C VAL A 400 -10.11 -9.80 -20.23
N THR A 401 -10.72 -10.92 -20.65
CA THR A 401 -12.18 -11.11 -20.57
C THR A 401 -12.67 -11.37 -19.14
N ALA A 402 -11.79 -11.80 -18.26
CA ALA A 402 -12.09 -12.04 -16.86
C ALA A 402 -12.14 -10.75 -16.00
N ILE A 403 -11.48 -9.67 -16.47
CA ILE A 403 -11.33 -8.41 -15.72
C ILE A 403 -12.67 -7.83 -15.23
N PRO A 404 -13.73 -7.69 -16.07
CA PRO A 404 -14.99 -7.06 -15.62
C PRO A 404 -15.68 -7.80 -14.47
N ARG A 405 -15.45 -9.10 -14.37
CA ARG A 405 -16.05 -9.94 -13.34
C ARG A 405 -15.26 -9.95 -12.03
N LEU A 406 -13.93 -9.83 -12.11
CA LEU A 406 -13.03 -10.04 -10.97
C LEU A 406 -12.54 -8.74 -10.35
N VAL A 407 -12.54 -7.62 -11.10
CA VAL A 407 -11.93 -6.37 -10.68
C VAL A 407 -13.00 -5.32 -10.43
N GLY A 408 -13.09 -4.82 -9.19
CA GLY A 408 -14.06 -3.81 -8.78
C GLY A 408 -15.49 -4.31 -8.84
N SER A 409 -15.73 -5.58 -8.49
CA SER A 409 -17.10 -6.10 -8.42
C SER A 409 -17.91 -5.31 -7.40
N PRO A 410 -19.26 -5.20 -7.58
CA PRO A 410 -20.11 -4.50 -6.61
C PRO A 410 -19.95 -5.04 -5.20
N GLU A 411 -19.74 -6.35 -5.04
CA GLU A 411 -19.55 -7.01 -3.75
C GLU A 411 -18.23 -6.60 -3.10
N ASN A 412 -17.13 -6.58 -3.86
CA ASN A 412 -15.82 -6.15 -3.36
C ASN A 412 -15.84 -4.66 -2.98
N VAL A 413 -16.47 -3.81 -3.81
CA VAL A 413 -16.61 -2.38 -3.52
C VAL A 413 -17.45 -2.15 -2.26
N ALA A 414 -18.57 -2.88 -2.08
CA ALA A 414 -19.39 -2.81 -0.90
C ALA A 414 -18.62 -3.26 0.36
N GLU A 415 -17.78 -4.29 0.23
CA GLU A 415 -16.92 -4.75 1.33
C GLU A 415 -15.86 -3.71 1.72
N GLY A 416 -15.22 -3.07 0.75
CA GLY A 416 -14.30 -1.95 1.00
C GLY A 416 -14.98 -0.77 1.71
N GLN A 417 -16.23 -0.46 1.34
CA GLN A 417 -17.04 0.56 2.02
C GLN A 417 -17.38 0.12 3.45
N ARG A 418 -17.85 -1.11 3.65
CA ARG A 418 -18.17 -1.65 4.98
C ARG A 418 -16.96 -1.59 5.93
N ILE A 419 -15.79 -1.95 5.46
CA ILE A 419 -14.54 -1.86 6.22
C ILE A 419 -14.22 -0.41 6.58
N SER A 420 -14.40 0.51 5.63
CA SER A 420 -14.17 1.94 5.85
C SER A 420 -15.12 2.51 6.91
N ASP A 421 -16.40 2.13 6.86
CA ASP A 421 -17.42 2.57 7.81
C ASP A 421 -17.10 2.08 9.24
N GLN A 422 -16.61 0.85 9.39
CA GLN A 422 -16.20 0.29 10.69
C GLN A 422 -14.95 0.95 11.29
N ALA A 423 -14.15 1.61 10.48
CA ALA A 423 -12.95 2.32 10.92
C ALA A 423 -13.24 3.73 11.45
N VAL A 424 -14.45 4.24 11.21
CA VAL A 424 -14.85 5.56 11.72
C VAL A 424 -14.83 5.54 13.24
N THR A 425 -13.99 6.41 13.83
CA THR A 425 -13.72 6.42 15.27
C THR A 425 -14.20 7.74 15.87
N LEU A 426 -15.14 7.66 16.82
CA LEU A 426 -15.56 8.80 17.62
C LEU A 426 -14.51 9.07 18.71
N VAL A 427 -13.69 10.10 18.51
CA VAL A 427 -12.59 10.45 19.43
C VAL A 427 -13.09 11.21 20.65
N ARG A 428 -14.11 12.07 20.45
CA ARG A 428 -14.67 12.88 21.52
C ARG A 428 -16.11 13.31 21.20
N GLU A 429 -16.99 13.24 22.15
CA GLU A 429 -18.35 13.75 22.07
C GLU A 429 -18.72 14.50 23.37
N ASN A 430 -19.45 15.58 23.24
CA ASN A 430 -19.98 16.34 24.38
C ASN A 430 -21.43 15.93 24.75
N GLY A 431 -21.91 14.80 24.22
CA GLY A 431 -23.19 14.16 24.58
C GLY A 431 -24.45 14.83 24.03
N ARG A 432 -24.35 15.77 23.07
CA ARG A 432 -25.51 16.49 22.51
C ARG A 432 -25.47 16.76 21.01
N LEU A 433 -24.38 16.46 20.33
CA LEU A 433 -24.21 16.80 18.91
C LEU A 433 -24.60 15.67 17.97
N LEU A 434 -24.37 14.42 18.35
CA LEU A 434 -24.65 13.27 17.50
C LEU A 434 -25.91 12.50 17.91
N PRO A 435 -26.67 11.95 16.96
CA PRO A 435 -26.52 12.13 15.51
C PRO A 435 -26.99 13.50 15.04
N LEU A 436 -26.31 14.09 14.05
CA LEU A 436 -26.80 15.27 13.35
C LEU A 436 -28.16 14.95 12.73
N LYS A 437 -29.20 15.70 13.07
CA LYS A 437 -30.56 15.44 12.58
C LYS A 437 -30.75 16.15 11.25
N ALA A 438 -30.94 15.39 10.18
CA ALA A 438 -31.44 15.96 8.94
C ALA A 438 -32.81 16.64 9.24
N GLN A 439 -32.90 17.94 8.99
CA GLN A 439 -34.16 18.61 9.19
C GLN A 439 -35.13 18.28 8.04
N ASN A 440 -36.27 17.70 8.38
CA ASN A 440 -37.41 17.71 7.50
C ASN A 440 -37.84 19.16 7.32
N VAL A 441 -37.57 19.71 6.15
CA VAL A 441 -38.11 21.01 5.74
C VAL A 441 -39.58 20.80 5.34
N GLU A 442 -40.43 20.57 6.32
CA GLU A 442 -41.87 20.81 6.15
C GLU A 442 -42.14 22.27 6.54
N ASN A 443 -41.91 23.17 5.60
CA ASN A 443 -42.56 24.49 5.63
C ASN A 443 -42.95 24.90 4.21
N LYS A 444 -44.13 24.44 3.82
CA LYS A 444 -44.93 24.99 2.74
C LYS A 444 -45.60 26.28 3.24
N TYR A 445 -44.94 27.39 3.19
CA TYR A 445 -45.56 28.71 3.01
C TYR A 445 -44.60 29.60 2.22
N VAL A 446 -44.95 29.79 0.93
CA VAL A 446 -44.33 30.83 0.09
C VAL A 446 -44.86 32.18 0.58
N VAL A 447 -44.03 32.92 1.27
CA VAL A 447 -44.23 34.37 1.43
C VAL A 447 -43.18 35.08 0.61
N LEU A 448 -43.64 35.73 -0.48
CA LEU A 448 -42.85 36.63 -1.28
C LEU A 448 -42.49 37.88 -0.46
N TYR A 449 -41.35 37.85 0.23
CA TYR A 449 -40.65 39.03 0.68
C TYR A 449 -39.14 38.85 0.44
N GLN A 450 -38.47 39.96 0.15
CA GLN A 450 -37.04 40.05 -0.13
C GLN A 450 -36.25 39.28 0.95
N ARG A 451 -35.63 38.17 0.51
CA ARG A 451 -34.79 37.35 1.36
C ARG A 451 -33.47 38.11 1.58
N GLU A 452 -33.30 38.69 2.77
CA GLU A 452 -31.98 38.66 3.40
C GLU A 452 -31.52 37.20 3.40
N LYS A 453 -30.30 36.92 2.93
CA LYS A 453 -29.74 35.57 2.97
C LYS A 453 -29.90 35.02 4.37
N SER A 454 -30.88 34.16 4.60
CA SER A 454 -31.00 33.45 5.86
C SER A 454 -29.74 32.60 6.02
N ALA A 455 -29.10 32.70 7.20
CA ALA A 455 -27.92 31.91 7.51
C ALA A 455 -28.15 30.42 7.20
N PRO A 456 -27.22 29.72 6.61
CA PRO A 456 -27.35 28.30 6.28
C PRO A 456 -27.52 27.48 7.56
N ALA A 457 -28.43 26.49 7.52
CA ALA A 457 -28.66 25.62 8.68
C ALA A 457 -27.42 24.78 9.02
N THR A 458 -26.71 24.33 8.00
CA THR A 458 -25.50 23.52 8.12
C THR A 458 -24.41 24.07 7.19
N VAL A 459 -23.21 24.21 7.71
CA VAL A 459 -22.01 24.57 6.94
C VAL A 459 -21.03 23.39 6.98
N LEU A 460 -20.58 22.92 5.82
CA LEU A 460 -19.51 21.95 5.67
C LEU A 460 -18.24 22.68 5.25
N VAL A 461 -17.26 22.77 6.14
CA VAL A 461 -15.93 23.30 5.82
C VAL A 461 -14.99 22.15 5.48
N ILE A 462 -14.43 22.13 4.28
CA ILE A 462 -13.47 21.12 3.83
C ILE A 462 -12.08 21.78 3.80
N LEU A 463 -11.24 21.38 4.75
CA LEU A 463 -9.85 21.81 4.85
C LEU A 463 -8.95 20.82 4.12
N CYS A 464 -8.28 21.29 3.07
CA CYS A 464 -7.34 20.49 2.29
C CYS A 464 -5.92 21.01 2.47
N ASP A 465 -4.94 20.13 2.68
CA ASP A 465 -3.53 20.51 2.77
C ASP A 465 -2.80 20.50 1.43
N ARG A 466 -3.51 20.24 0.33
CA ARG A 466 -3.00 20.19 -1.04
C ARG A 466 -3.56 21.29 -1.93
N LEU A 467 -2.78 21.64 -2.96
CA LEU A 467 -3.20 22.55 -4.02
C LEU A 467 -4.21 21.94 -5.01
N ARG A 468 -4.65 20.70 -4.84
CA ARG A 468 -5.61 20.00 -5.70
C ARG A 468 -6.82 19.57 -4.87
N ASN A 469 -7.98 20.04 -5.26
CA ASN A 469 -9.25 19.85 -4.58
C ASN A 469 -10.00 18.61 -5.07
N GLU A 470 -9.35 17.45 -5.18
CA GLU A 470 -10.07 16.19 -5.42
C GLU A 470 -10.56 15.58 -4.09
N ASP A 471 -9.92 15.98 -2.99
CA ASP A 471 -10.30 15.54 -1.65
C ASP A 471 -11.60 16.24 -1.21
N GLY A 472 -12.48 15.51 -0.55
CA GLY A 472 -13.72 16.08 -0.01
C GLY A 472 -14.94 15.99 -0.92
N HIS A 473 -14.80 15.84 -2.24
CA HIS A 473 -15.95 15.80 -3.16
C HIS A 473 -16.91 14.62 -2.90
N VAL A 474 -16.40 13.48 -2.47
CA VAL A 474 -17.24 12.34 -2.10
C VAL A 474 -18.07 12.68 -0.86
N LEU A 475 -17.44 13.29 0.17
CA LEU A 475 -18.14 13.73 1.36
C LEU A 475 -19.17 14.81 1.02
N GLU A 476 -18.81 15.81 0.22
CA GLU A 476 -19.72 16.84 -0.25
C GLU A 476 -20.96 16.23 -0.92
N ALA A 477 -20.76 15.31 -1.87
CA ALA A 477 -21.85 14.64 -2.57
C ALA A 477 -22.78 13.89 -1.60
N GLN A 478 -22.21 13.18 -0.62
CA GLN A 478 -22.96 12.46 0.40
C GLN A 478 -23.72 13.39 1.36
N VAL A 479 -23.12 14.51 1.73
CA VAL A 479 -23.77 15.52 2.57
C VAL A 479 -24.90 16.19 1.80
N ARG A 480 -24.67 16.66 0.59
CA ARG A 480 -25.71 17.29 -0.25
C ARG A 480 -26.88 16.35 -0.56
N GLN A 481 -26.62 15.06 -0.70
CA GLN A 481 -27.70 14.07 -0.89
C GLN A 481 -28.64 14.01 0.33
N ARG A 482 -28.13 14.20 1.53
CA ARG A 482 -28.87 14.12 2.80
C ARG A 482 -29.39 15.47 3.29
N SER A 483 -28.67 16.52 2.97
CA SER A 483 -28.97 17.90 3.36
C SER A 483 -28.63 18.84 2.18
N PRO A 484 -29.52 18.99 1.20
CA PRO A 484 -29.27 19.77 -0.02
C PRO A 484 -28.95 21.25 0.23
N GLU A 485 -29.45 21.79 1.35
CA GLU A 485 -29.23 23.19 1.75
C GLU A 485 -27.89 23.46 2.44
N THR A 486 -27.04 22.44 2.57
CA THR A 486 -25.71 22.59 3.19
C THR A 486 -24.83 23.50 2.34
N GLU A 487 -24.33 24.55 2.94
CA GLU A 487 -23.26 25.33 2.34
C GLU A 487 -21.92 24.61 2.46
N VAL A 488 -21.16 24.52 1.37
CA VAL A 488 -19.89 23.80 1.32
C VAL A 488 -18.78 24.79 0.99
N ILE A 489 -17.79 24.86 1.89
CA ILE A 489 -16.68 25.78 1.79
C ILE A 489 -15.36 24.99 1.73
N TYR A 490 -14.62 25.17 0.63
CA TYR A 490 -13.29 24.59 0.48
C TYR A 490 -12.22 25.60 0.88
N VAL A 491 -11.30 25.18 1.73
CA VAL A 491 -10.15 25.97 2.16
C VAL A 491 -8.87 25.17 1.93
N ASP A 492 -8.00 25.69 1.10
CA ASP A 492 -6.67 25.16 0.84
C ASP A 492 -5.57 26.20 1.17
N PRO A 493 -4.28 25.84 1.19
CA PRO A 493 -3.20 26.76 1.57
C PRO A 493 -3.11 28.04 0.72
N ARG A 494 -3.66 28.05 -0.52
CA ARG A 494 -3.62 29.23 -1.40
C ARG A 494 -4.60 30.31 -0.95
N VAL A 495 -5.73 29.89 -0.39
CA VAL A 495 -6.85 30.78 -0.07
C VAL A 495 -7.08 30.92 1.44
N ALA A 496 -6.45 30.09 2.27
CA ALA A 496 -6.68 30.06 3.70
C ALA A 496 -6.54 31.45 4.38
N ALA A 497 -5.48 32.20 4.07
CA ALA A 497 -5.24 33.51 4.66
C ALA A 497 -6.25 34.56 4.18
N ALA A 498 -6.68 34.49 2.92
CA ALA A 498 -7.61 35.47 2.35
C ALA A 498 -9.07 35.22 2.74
N ARG A 499 -9.44 33.93 2.93
CA ARG A 499 -10.83 33.54 3.20
C ARG A 499 -11.14 33.30 4.67
N SER A 500 -10.15 33.31 5.57
CA SER A 500 -10.37 32.94 6.97
C SER A 500 -11.46 33.77 7.67
N SER A 501 -11.51 35.09 7.43
CA SER A 501 -12.53 35.97 8.03
C SER A 501 -13.92 35.71 7.47
N GLU A 502 -14.03 35.42 6.15
CA GLU A 502 -15.30 35.07 5.49
C GLU A 502 -15.82 33.75 6.04
N VAL A 503 -14.96 32.71 6.08
CA VAL A 503 -15.32 31.39 6.58
C VAL A 503 -15.75 31.44 8.04
N LEU A 504 -15.06 32.21 8.88
CA LEU A 504 -15.45 32.39 10.29
C LEU A 504 -16.81 33.08 10.42
N ALA A 505 -17.11 34.06 9.58
CA ALA A 505 -18.42 34.71 9.59
C ALA A 505 -19.55 33.74 9.18
N ASP A 506 -19.33 32.88 8.17
CA ASP A 506 -20.31 31.90 7.74
C ASP A 506 -20.51 30.82 8.82
N VAL A 507 -19.44 30.40 9.50
CA VAL A 507 -19.47 29.45 10.63
C VAL A 507 -20.20 30.01 11.82
N ASP A 508 -19.99 31.30 12.19
CA ASP A 508 -20.65 31.95 13.34
C ASP A 508 -22.16 32.09 13.16
N HIS A 509 -22.65 32.12 11.93
CA HIS A 509 -24.08 32.23 11.62
C HIS A 509 -24.74 30.85 11.36
N ALA A 510 -23.97 29.77 11.24
CA ALA A 510 -24.49 28.42 11.02
C ALA A 510 -25.03 27.82 12.31
N ARG A 511 -26.10 27.03 12.20
CA ARG A 511 -26.62 26.24 13.33
C ARG A 511 -25.75 25.04 13.63
N GLU A 512 -25.27 24.39 12.60
CA GLU A 512 -24.42 23.21 12.65
C GLU A 512 -23.21 23.40 11.74
N VAL A 513 -22.03 23.05 12.23
CA VAL A 513 -20.78 23.14 11.47
C VAL A 513 -20.11 21.78 11.46
N VAL A 514 -19.84 21.28 10.26
CA VAL A 514 -19.04 20.08 10.03
C VAL A 514 -17.71 20.50 9.43
N VAL A 515 -16.61 20.18 10.08
CA VAL A 515 -15.27 20.45 9.56
C VAL A 515 -14.62 19.15 9.17
N ALA A 516 -14.38 18.98 7.88
CA ALA A 516 -13.65 17.83 7.34
C ALA A 516 -12.21 18.23 7.03
N VAL A 517 -11.24 17.52 7.59
CA VAL A 517 -9.81 17.81 7.42
C VAL A 517 -9.15 16.69 6.62
N TYR A 518 -8.63 17.04 5.45
CA TYR A 518 -7.90 16.12 4.57
C TYR A 518 -6.40 16.40 4.65
N VAL A 519 -5.66 15.49 5.27
CA VAL A 519 -4.22 15.62 5.51
C VAL A 519 -3.47 14.58 4.69
N VAL A 520 -2.46 15.04 3.95
CA VAL A 520 -1.56 14.15 3.22
C VAL A 520 -0.51 13.58 4.17
N PRO A 521 -0.19 12.28 4.10
CA PRO A 521 0.94 11.71 4.82
C PRO A 521 2.23 12.49 4.56
N SER A 522 3.03 12.70 5.62
CA SER A 522 4.19 13.60 5.63
C SER A 522 5.27 13.35 4.57
N ALA A 523 5.45 12.10 4.12
CA ALA A 523 6.37 11.76 3.04
C ALA A 523 6.09 12.52 1.73
N ALA A 524 4.83 12.79 1.41
CA ALA A 524 4.44 13.59 0.27
C ALA A 524 4.68 15.09 0.48
N ARG A 525 4.60 15.59 1.73
CA ARG A 525 4.87 16.99 2.09
C ARG A 525 6.34 17.35 1.89
N THR A 526 7.25 16.51 2.34
CA THR A 526 8.70 16.76 2.29
C THR A 526 9.20 16.95 0.86
N ARG A 527 8.65 16.18 -0.09
CA ARG A 527 8.98 16.32 -1.52
C ARG A 527 8.50 17.65 -2.11
N THR A 528 7.34 18.14 -1.70
CA THR A 528 6.77 19.41 -2.18
C THR A 528 7.57 20.61 -1.67
N VAL A 529 7.97 20.60 -0.39
CA VAL A 529 8.78 21.66 0.22
C VAL A 529 10.18 21.71 -0.40
N ALA A 530 10.86 20.56 -0.56
CA ALA A 530 12.18 20.50 -1.17
C ALA A 530 12.18 20.98 -2.63
N ARG A 531 11.09 20.80 -3.35
CA ARG A 531 10.93 21.28 -4.73
C ARG A 531 10.65 22.79 -4.80
N GLY A 532 9.84 23.31 -3.88
CA GLY A 532 9.61 24.75 -3.73
C GLY A 532 10.90 25.53 -3.40
N GLN A 533 11.73 25.01 -2.52
CA GLN A 533 13.01 25.61 -2.16
C GLN A 533 14.04 25.55 -3.31
N ARG A 534 14.07 24.49 -4.12
CA ARG A 534 14.95 24.43 -5.30
C ARG A 534 14.55 25.42 -6.39
N ASN A 535 13.25 25.65 -6.59
CA ASN A 535 12.78 26.63 -7.57
C ASN A 535 13.00 28.09 -7.09
N ALA A 536 13.00 28.33 -5.79
CA ALA A 536 13.33 29.66 -5.22
C ALA A 536 14.83 30.01 -5.29
N ALA A 537 15.72 28.97 -5.27
CA ALA A 537 17.16 29.16 -5.38
C ALA A 537 17.67 29.35 -6.83
N SER A 538 16.82 29.20 -7.85
CA SER A 538 17.18 29.29 -9.27
C SER A 538 16.70 30.58 -9.98
N LEU A 539 16.23 31.58 -9.24
CA LEU A 539 15.98 32.90 -9.81
C LEU A 539 17.30 33.68 -9.81
N PRO A 540 17.83 34.11 -10.98
CA PRO A 540 19.02 34.94 -11.03
C PRO A 540 18.71 36.30 -10.41
N ASN A 541 19.60 36.80 -9.54
CA ASN A 541 19.59 38.18 -9.09
C ASN A 541 19.61 39.11 -10.29
N ALA A 542 18.52 39.79 -10.54
CA ALA A 542 18.51 40.94 -11.43
C ALA A 542 19.08 42.12 -10.64
N THR A 543 20.38 42.34 -10.76
CA THR A 543 21.04 43.62 -10.45
C THR A 543 21.09 44.41 -11.73
N ALA A 544 20.36 45.49 -11.83
CA ALA A 544 20.70 46.82 -12.27
C ALA A 544 19.47 47.71 -12.32
#